data_055428198457fb1124c52a14565c3a6d
#
_entry.id   055428198457fb1124c52a14565c3a6d
#
_cell.length_a   1.000
_cell.length_b   1.000
_cell.length_c   1.000
_cell.angle_alpha   90.00
_cell.angle_beta   90.00
_cell.angle_gamma   90.00
#
_symmetry.space_group_name_H-M   'P 1'
#
loop_
_entity.id
_entity.type
_entity.pdbx_description
1 polymer ?
#
loop_
_entity_poly.entity_id
_entity_poly.type
_entity_poly.pdbx_seq_one_letter_code
_entity_poly.pdbx_strand_id
1 'polypeptide(L)'
;MSLHHQEYSHFRLTTLKDIKYLSIRLRKADKEEILASVGLTPYQALLKSYYNSTICFTIVNPQNEPVGIFGVTDNGEGIGGIWAMATDDLQKIQLAFLK
;
A
#
# COMPACT_ATOMS: atom_id res chain seq x y z
N MET A 1 -7.16 25.64 13.60
CA MET A 1 -6.24 25.65 13.17
C MET A 1 -5.86 24.48 12.50
N SER A 2 -5.58 24.52 11.54
CA SER A 2 -5.42 23.42 10.67
C SER A 2 -4.06 22.85 10.62
N LEU A 3 -3.21 23.31 11.48
CA LEU A 3 -1.85 22.85 11.42
C LEU A 3 -1.69 21.40 11.73
N HIS A 4 -2.65 20.84 12.43
CA HIS A 4 -2.55 19.46 12.85
C HIS A 4 -2.60 18.48 11.71
N HIS A 5 -3.30 18.78 10.63
CA HIS A 5 -3.40 17.80 9.56
C HIS A 5 -2.10 17.59 8.83
N GLN A 6 -1.12 18.46 9.00
CA GLN A 6 0.18 18.26 8.40
C GLN A 6 0.96 17.14 9.05
N GLU A 7 0.55 16.74 10.26
CA GLU A 7 1.23 15.70 10.99
C GLU A 7 0.53 14.36 10.88
N TYR A 8 -0.56 14.31 10.13
CA TYR A 8 -1.34 13.09 10.00
C TYR A 8 -1.11 12.44 8.66
N SER A 9 -1.20 11.12 8.66
CA SER A 9 -1.18 10.36 7.44
C SER A 9 -2.49 10.53 6.69
N HIS A 10 -2.45 10.34 5.41
CA HIS A 10 -3.64 10.38 4.60
C HIS A 10 -3.53 9.38 3.46
N PHE A 11 -4.64 9.19 2.76
CA PHE A 11 -4.70 8.31 1.62
C PHE A 11 -4.82 9.13 0.36
N ARG A 12 -4.31 8.61 -0.73
CA ARG A 12 -4.56 9.17 -2.04
C ARG A 12 -4.55 8.04 -3.08
N LEU A 13 -5.09 8.31 -4.24
CA LEU A 13 -5.08 7.31 -5.30
C LEU A 13 -3.64 6.95 -5.65
N THR A 14 -3.42 5.67 -5.89
CA THR A 14 -2.09 5.16 -6.19
C THR A 14 -1.65 5.57 -7.59
N THR A 15 -0.38 5.90 -7.73
CA THR A 15 0.25 6.15 -9.03
C THR A 15 1.33 5.11 -9.28
N LEU A 16 1.77 5.00 -10.52
CA LEU A 16 2.86 4.08 -10.85
C LEU A 16 4.15 4.45 -10.12
N LYS A 17 4.33 5.71 -9.83
CA LYS A 17 5.46 6.18 -9.06
C LYS A 17 5.46 5.59 -7.65
N ASP A 18 4.27 5.49 -7.05
CA ASP A 18 4.13 4.88 -5.73
C ASP A 18 4.51 3.41 -5.77
N ILE A 19 4.08 2.70 -6.80
CA ILE A 19 4.40 1.29 -6.97
C ILE A 19 5.91 1.10 -6.98
N LYS A 20 6.60 1.92 -7.75
CA LYS A 20 8.04 1.81 -7.86
C LYS A 20 8.73 2.13 -6.54
N TYR A 21 8.28 3.17 -5.87
CA TYR A 21 8.85 3.58 -4.60
C TYR A 21 8.66 2.50 -3.53
N LEU A 22 7.44 1.98 -3.41
CA LEU A 22 7.11 1.00 -2.39
C LEU A 22 7.77 -0.35 -2.63
N SER A 23 7.92 -0.75 -3.90
CA SER A 23 8.44 -2.07 -4.22
C SER A 23 9.83 -2.33 -3.62
N ILE A 24 10.61 -1.29 -3.47
CA ILE A 24 11.96 -1.40 -2.93
C ILE A 24 11.94 -1.42 -1.40
N ARG A 25 10.88 -0.86 -0.81
CA ARG A 25 10.81 -0.59 0.62
C ARG A 25 9.84 -1.46 1.40
N LEU A 26 9.25 -2.46 0.75
CA LEU A 26 8.31 -3.35 1.43
C LEU A 26 8.98 -4.06 2.60
N ARG A 27 8.17 -4.42 3.60
CA ARG A 27 8.66 -5.21 4.72
C ARG A 27 9.22 -6.53 4.22
N LYS A 28 10.22 -7.02 4.92
CA LYS A 28 10.87 -8.28 4.54
C LYS A 28 9.86 -9.42 4.47
N ALA A 29 8.93 -9.47 5.42
CA ALA A 29 7.90 -10.51 5.45
C ALA A 29 7.04 -10.47 4.19
N ASP A 30 6.66 -9.27 3.72
CA ASP A 30 5.86 -9.13 2.52
C ASP A 30 6.64 -9.58 1.29
N LYS A 31 7.92 -9.24 1.21
CA LYS A 31 8.75 -9.66 0.09
C LYS A 31 8.91 -11.18 0.03
N GLU A 32 9.09 -11.79 1.18
CA GLU A 32 9.24 -13.24 1.27
C GLU A 32 7.96 -13.94 0.91
N GLU A 33 6.82 -13.42 1.33
CA GLU A 33 5.53 -13.99 1.00
C GLU A 33 5.24 -13.92 -0.49
N ILE A 34 5.56 -12.79 -1.11
CA ILE A 34 5.38 -12.61 -2.55
C ILE A 34 6.19 -13.66 -3.31
N LEU A 35 7.45 -13.82 -2.94
CA LEU A 35 8.32 -14.77 -3.62
C LEU A 35 7.82 -16.19 -3.43
N ALA A 36 7.42 -16.55 -2.22
CA ALA A 36 6.96 -17.90 -1.91
C ALA A 36 5.63 -18.21 -2.58
N SER A 37 4.72 -17.22 -2.66
CA SER A 37 3.37 -17.46 -3.16
C SER A 37 3.29 -17.47 -4.68
N VAL A 38 3.95 -16.53 -5.33
CA VAL A 38 3.74 -16.33 -6.77
C VAL A 38 5.04 -16.26 -7.57
N GLY A 39 6.19 -16.27 -6.90
CA GLY A 39 7.47 -16.26 -7.58
C GLY A 39 7.78 -14.95 -8.30
N LEU A 40 7.13 -13.86 -7.92
CA LEU A 40 7.33 -12.57 -8.56
C LEU A 40 8.24 -11.69 -7.72
N THR A 41 8.84 -10.68 -8.37
CA THR A 41 9.52 -9.63 -7.62
C THR A 41 8.47 -8.75 -6.95
N PRO A 42 8.85 -7.99 -5.91
CA PRO A 42 7.92 -7.06 -5.28
C PRO A 42 7.31 -6.07 -6.28
N TYR A 43 8.11 -5.56 -7.20
CA TYR A 43 7.60 -4.63 -8.21
C TYR A 43 6.55 -5.29 -9.10
N GLN A 44 6.84 -6.49 -9.60
CA GLN A 44 5.90 -7.22 -10.45
C GLN A 44 4.62 -7.52 -9.71
N ALA A 45 4.71 -7.92 -8.45
CA ALA A 45 3.53 -8.25 -7.66
C ALA A 45 2.65 -7.03 -7.40
N LEU A 46 3.26 -5.91 -7.02
CA LEU A 46 2.52 -4.68 -6.79
C LEU A 46 1.88 -4.17 -8.07
N LEU A 47 2.61 -4.22 -9.17
CA LEU A 47 2.11 -3.76 -10.45
C LEU A 47 0.91 -4.59 -10.90
N LYS A 48 1.02 -5.91 -10.75
CA LYS A 48 -0.07 -6.81 -11.10
C LYS A 48 -1.30 -6.55 -10.22
N SER A 49 -1.09 -6.41 -8.92
CA SER A 49 -2.18 -6.12 -8.00
C SER A 49 -2.85 -4.79 -8.31
N TYR A 50 -2.06 -3.79 -8.65
CA TYR A 50 -2.57 -2.48 -9.01
C TYR A 50 -3.47 -2.55 -10.25
N TYR A 51 -3.02 -3.23 -11.31
CA TYR A 51 -3.81 -3.32 -12.53
C TYR A 51 -5.05 -4.20 -12.37
N ASN A 52 -5.02 -5.15 -11.46
CA ASN A 52 -6.16 -6.02 -11.20
C ASN A 52 -7.16 -5.41 -10.22
N SER A 53 -6.81 -4.30 -9.58
CA SER A 53 -7.68 -3.68 -8.60
C SER A 53 -8.67 -2.74 -9.24
N THR A 54 -9.89 -2.74 -8.72
CA THR A 54 -10.90 -1.76 -9.10
C THR A 54 -10.51 -0.39 -8.60
N ILE A 55 -9.95 -0.33 -7.39
CA ILE A 55 -9.48 0.91 -6.81
C ILE A 55 -8.26 0.60 -5.95
N CYS A 56 -7.33 1.51 -5.90
CA CYS A 56 -6.09 1.32 -5.18
C CYS A 56 -5.64 2.63 -4.55
N PHE A 57 -5.33 2.59 -3.27
CA PHE A 57 -4.92 3.76 -2.51
C PHE A 57 -3.53 3.59 -1.93
N THR A 58 -2.81 4.69 -1.87
CA THR A 58 -1.51 4.76 -1.22
C THR A 58 -1.67 5.51 0.09
N ILE A 59 -1.10 4.96 1.14
CA ILE A 59 -1.04 5.60 2.45
C ILE A 59 0.27 6.36 2.51
N VAL A 60 0.20 7.65 2.82
CA VAL A 60 1.39 8.48 2.93
C VAL A 60 1.54 9.00 4.35
N ASN A 61 2.78 9.18 4.77
CA ASN A 61 3.07 9.72 6.09
C ASN A 61 3.02 11.26 6.06
N PRO A 62 3.22 11.92 7.21
CA PRO A 62 3.20 13.38 7.24
C PRO A 62 4.24 14.05 6.33
N GLN A 63 5.31 13.35 5.98
CA GLN A 63 6.31 13.85 5.06
C GLN A 63 5.96 13.57 3.60
N ASN A 64 4.74 13.09 3.36
CA ASN A 64 4.25 12.77 2.02
C ASN A 64 4.99 11.62 1.35
N GLU A 65 5.53 10.71 2.14
CA GLU A 65 6.20 9.53 1.62
C GLU A 65 5.26 8.33 1.67
N PRO A 66 5.20 7.52 0.62
CA PRO A 66 4.38 6.31 0.63
C PRO A 66 4.89 5.33 1.69
N VAL A 67 3.98 4.84 2.52
CA VAL A 67 4.32 3.86 3.56
C VAL A 67 3.47 2.62 3.47
N GLY A 68 2.43 2.65 2.67
CA GLY A 68 1.57 1.49 2.47
C GLY A 68 0.71 1.66 1.24
N ILE A 69 0.11 0.56 0.84
CA ILE A 69 -0.76 0.52 -0.33
C ILE A 69 -1.82 -0.53 -0.09
N PHE A 70 -3.04 -0.24 -0.48
CA PHE A 70 -4.10 -1.24 -0.41
C PHE A 70 -5.04 -1.08 -1.60
N GLY A 71 -5.68 -2.16 -1.95
CA GLY A 71 -6.57 -2.14 -3.09
C GLY A 71 -7.71 -3.14 -2.92
N VAL A 72 -8.72 -2.97 -3.76
CA VAL A 72 -9.89 -3.84 -3.79
C VAL A 72 -9.97 -4.42 -5.20
N THR A 73 -10.05 -5.75 -5.26
CA THR A 73 -10.24 -6.44 -6.53
C THR A 73 -11.67 -6.93 -6.62
N ASP A 74 -12.23 -6.88 -7.82
CA ASP A 74 -13.56 -7.40 -8.07
C ASP A 74 -13.39 -8.67 -8.89
N ASN A 75 -13.91 -9.78 -8.40
CA ASN A 75 -13.79 -11.05 -9.10
C ASN A 75 -14.92 -11.31 -10.10
N GLY A 76 -15.74 -10.29 -10.37
CA GLY A 76 -16.83 -10.41 -11.33
C GLY A 76 -18.12 -10.95 -10.78
N GLU A 77 -18.15 -11.30 -9.50
CA GLU A 77 -19.35 -11.87 -8.86
C GLU A 77 -19.88 -10.94 -7.77
N GLY A 78 -19.42 -9.71 -7.74
CA GLY A 78 -19.81 -8.77 -6.70
C GLY A 78 -19.10 -9.00 -5.37
N ILE A 79 -18.19 -9.93 -5.33
CA ILE A 79 -17.38 -10.21 -4.15
C ILE A 79 -15.96 -9.77 -4.45
N GLY A 80 -15.46 -8.83 -3.68
CA GLY A 80 -14.12 -8.34 -3.86
C GLY A 80 -13.16 -8.90 -2.85
N GLY A 81 -11.88 -8.88 -3.20
CA GLY A 81 -10.79 -9.16 -2.28
C GLY A 81 -10.13 -7.86 -1.88
N ILE A 82 -9.59 -7.82 -0.69
CA ILE A 82 -8.81 -6.68 -0.23
C ILE A 82 -7.38 -7.15 -0.05
N TRP A 83 -6.43 -6.39 -0.58
CA TRP A 83 -5.01 -6.68 -0.40
C TRP A 83 -4.31 -5.44 0.12
N ALA A 84 -3.23 -5.65 0.83
CA ALA A 84 -2.45 -4.54 1.37
C ALA A 84 -1.00 -4.96 1.53
N MET A 85 -0.11 -4.00 1.36
CA MET A 85 1.31 -4.19 1.60
C MET A 85 1.87 -2.90 2.20
N ALA A 86 2.96 -3.01 2.91
CA ALA A 86 3.45 -1.87 3.65
C ALA A 86 4.98 -1.89 3.81
N THR A 87 5.51 -0.73 4.16
CA THR A 87 6.88 -0.61 4.62
C THR A 87 6.88 -0.71 6.14
N ASP A 88 8.05 -0.80 6.74
CA ASP A 88 8.17 -0.83 8.20
C ASP A 88 7.65 0.46 8.84
N ASP A 89 7.63 1.54 8.10
CA ASP A 89 7.16 2.82 8.63
C ASP A 89 5.65 2.86 8.87
N LEU A 90 4.89 1.95 8.30
CA LEU A 90 3.45 1.92 8.50
C LEU A 90 3.09 1.69 9.96
N GLN A 91 3.88 0.94 10.70
CA GLN A 91 3.59 0.68 12.10
C GLN A 91 3.51 1.95 12.93
N LYS A 92 4.29 2.93 12.59
CA LYS A 92 4.27 4.23 13.30
C LYS A 92 2.95 4.96 13.07
N ILE A 93 2.34 4.72 11.92
CA ILE A 93 1.09 5.38 11.55
C ILE A 93 -0.10 4.66 12.14
N GLN A 94 -0.04 3.35 12.26
CA GLN A 94 -1.15 2.57 12.83
C GLN A 94 -1.56 3.06 14.19
N LEU A 95 -0.62 3.50 15.00
CA LEU A 95 -0.93 4.02 16.31
C LEU A 95 -1.80 5.28 16.24
N ALA A 96 -1.57 6.10 15.24
CA ALA A 96 -2.37 7.31 15.05
C ALA A 96 -3.78 6.96 14.58
N PHE A 97 -3.93 5.93 13.77
CA PHE A 97 -5.24 5.51 13.28
C PHE A 97 -6.11 4.91 14.38
N LEU A 98 -5.52 4.27 15.33
CA LEU A 98 -6.24 3.60 16.40
C LEU A 98 -6.74 4.56 17.47
N LYS A 99 -6.31 5.77 17.44
CA LYS A 99 -6.77 6.77 18.36
C LYS A 99 -7.98 7.50 17.84
#